data_db7fe9b68fa4eb7e5568fcff12be81d6
#
_entry.id   db7fe9b68fa4eb7e5568fcff12be81d6
#
_cell.length_a   1.000
_cell.length_b   1.000
_cell.length_c   1.000
_cell.angle_alpha   90.00
_cell.angle_beta   90.00
_cell.angle_gamma   90.00
#
_symmetry.space_group_name_H-M   'P 1'
#
loop_
_entity.id
_entity.type
_entity.pdbx_description
1 polymer ?
#
loop_
_entity_poly.entity_id
_entity_poly.type
_entity_poly.pdbx_seq_one_letter_code
_entity_poly.pdbx_strand_id
1 'polypeptide(L)'
;MFEKFIGKVVATRGTGSGVNVGRCAAFNGVNILFEPGSFFMRSWEYRTAHGAFHSLSCGDVTGGEITLVKNDTIITDVSQVVICDEAIIGILQKLAK
;
A
#
# COMPACT_ATOMS: atom_id res chain seq x y z
N MET A 1 18.81 4.93 5.31
CA MET A 1 18.01 3.76 5.74
C MET A 1 16.72 3.64 4.94
N PHE A 2 16.03 4.74 4.66
CA PHE A 2 14.74 4.68 3.97
C PHE A 2 14.86 4.71 2.45
N GLU A 3 16.04 4.89 1.90
CA GLU A 3 16.28 4.95 0.45
C GLU A 3 15.88 3.68 -0.26
N LYS A 4 15.93 2.54 0.41
CA LYS A 4 15.56 1.27 -0.19
C LYS A 4 14.07 1.16 -0.54
N PHE A 5 13.24 2.02 0.04
CA PHE A 5 11.81 2.04 -0.27
C PHE A 5 11.48 2.87 -1.52
N ILE A 6 12.39 3.79 -1.91
CA ILE A 6 12.14 4.69 -3.03
C ILE A 6 12.01 3.90 -4.34
N GLY A 7 10.94 4.16 -5.09
CA GLY A 7 10.65 3.47 -6.33
C GLY A 7 10.03 2.08 -6.15
N LYS A 8 9.88 1.60 -4.92
CA LYS A 8 9.28 0.32 -4.63
C LYS A 8 7.78 0.47 -4.37
N VAL A 9 7.02 -0.58 -4.65
CA VAL A 9 5.63 -0.67 -4.22
C VAL A 9 5.64 -1.07 -2.75
N VAL A 10 4.98 -0.28 -1.93
CA VAL A 10 4.93 -0.51 -0.48
C VAL A 10 3.49 -0.42 0.02
N ALA A 11 3.23 -1.11 1.12
CA ALA A 11 1.99 -0.95 1.89
C ALA A 11 2.32 -0.24 3.19
N THR A 12 1.49 0.70 3.59
CA THR A 12 1.64 1.45 4.83
C THR A 12 0.43 1.26 5.72
N ARG A 13 0.65 1.38 7.02
CA ARG A 13 -0.41 1.39 8.02
C ARG A 13 -0.20 2.60 8.92
N GLY A 14 -1.30 3.30 9.23
CA GLY A 14 -1.30 4.41 10.18
C GLY A 14 -2.64 4.49 10.90
N THR A 15 -2.64 5.09 12.09
CA THR A 15 -3.84 5.18 12.92
C THR A 15 -4.94 6.01 12.24
N GLY A 16 -4.57 7.15 11.67
CA GLY A 16 -5.53 8.02 10.99
C GLY A 16 -5.70 7.70 9.52
N SER A 17 -4.63 7.28 8.85
CA SER A 17 -4.64 7.06 7.40
C SER A 17 -5.11 5.67 6.99
N GLY A 18 -5.20 4.72 7.94
CA GLY A 18 -5.55 3.35 7.60
C GLY A 18 -4.44 2.64 6.84
N VAL A 19 -4.83 1.82 5.86
CA VAL A 19 -3.88 1.05 5.05
C VAL A 19 -3.90 1.56 3.62
N ASN A 20 -2.70 1.81 3.07
CA ASN A 20 -2.52 2.30 1.71
C ASN A 20 -1.43 1.50 1.01
N VAL A 21 -1.56 1.35 -0.30
CA VAL A 21 -0.57 0.67 -1.13
C VAL A 21 -0.22 1.58 -2.30
N GLY A 22 1.06 1.74 -2.58
CA GLY A 22 1.47 2.55 -3.71
C GLY A 22 2.97 2.52 -3.94
N ARG A 23 3.39 3.21 -4.99
CA ARG A 23 4.82 3.35 -5.29
C ARG A 23 5.38 4.52 -4.50
N CYS A 24 6.40 4.26 -3.73
CA CYS A 24 7.02 5.25 -2.86
C CYS A 24 7.89 6.21 -3.66
N ALA A 25 7.60 7.50 -3.59
CA ALA A 25 8.43 8.55 -4.18
C ALA A 25 9.40 9.15 -3.16
N ALA A 26 8.99 9.21 -1.89
CA ALA A 26 9.84 9.72 -0.81
C ALA A 26 9.34 9.16 0.53
N PHE A 27 10.26 8.92 1.44
CA PHE A 27 9.93 8.39 2.76
C PHE A 27 10.98 8.83 3.78
N ASN A 28 10.54 9.36 4.92
CA ASN A 28 11.42 9.82 5.99
C ASN A 28 11.27 9.03 7.30
N GLY A 29 10.51 7.93 7.28
CA GLY A 29 10.27 7.11 8.45
C GLY A 29 8.93 7.36 9.13
N VAL A 30 8.31 8.50 8.87
CA VAL A 30 6.98 8.87 9.41
C VAL A 30 6.06 9.31 8.29
N ASN A 31 6.58 10.12 7.35
CA ASN A 31 5.81 10.63 6.21
C ASN A 31 6.24 9.92 4.95
N ILE A 32 5.28 9.51 4.14
CA ILE A 32 5.55 8.90 2.85
C ILE A 32 4.78 9.64 1.77
N LEU A 33 5.43 9.86 0.63
CA LEU A 33 4.80 10.39 -0.57
C LEU A 33 4.63 9.25 -1.56
N PHE A 34 3.38 8.99 -1.94
CA PHE A 34 3.06 8.04 -3.01
C PHE A 34 2.93 8.76 -4.35
N GLU A 35 3.44 8.14 -5.41
CA GLU A 35 3.17 8.57 -6.77
C GLU A 35 1.68 8.43 -7.09
N PRO A 36 1.16 9.16 -8.09
CA PRO A 36 -0.23 8.99 -8.54
C PRO A 36 -0.54 7.52 -8.84
N GLY A 37 -1.75 7.10 -8.52
CA GLY A 37 -2.16 5.72 -8.73
C GLY A 37 -1.96 4.81 -7.54
N SER A 38 -1.92 5.37 -6.33
CA SER A 38 -1.93 4.58 -5.11
C SER A 38 -3.35 4.07 -4.81
N PHE A 39 -3.44 3.17 -3.83
CA PHE A 39 -4.71 2.54 -3.46
C PHE A 39 -4.96 2.71 -1.97
N PHE A 40 -6.19 3.13 -1.63
CA PHE A 40 -6.67 3.08 -0.26
C PHE A 40 -7.36 1.74 -0.04
N MET A 41 -6.88 0.99 0.96
CA MET A 41 -7.38 -0.35 1.28
C MET A 41 -8.36 -0.24 2.43
N ARG A 42 -9.64 -0.01 2.14
CA ARG A 42 -10.66 0.04 3.18
C ARG A 42 -10.90 -1.33 3.79
N SER A 43 -11.02 -2.35 2.94
CA SER A 43 -11.10 -3.75 3.32
C SER A 43 -10.59 -4.60 2.17
N TRP A 44 -10.13 -5.81 2.47
CA TRP A 44 -9.71 -6.74 1.42
C TRP A 44 -9.80 -8.18 1.90
N GLU A 45 -9.93 -9.08 0.95
CA GLU A 45 -9.98 -10.52 1.18
C GLU A 45 -8.63 -11.13 0.81
N TYR A 46 -8.15 -12.06 1.63
CA TYR A 46 -6.85 -12.70 1.46
C TYR A 46 -6.91 -14.13 2.02
N ARG A 47 -5.91 -14.96 1.66
CA ARG A 47 -5.85 -16.37 2.04
C ARG A 47 -4.66 -16.72 2.90
N THR A 48 -3.65 -15.84 2.96
CA THR A 48 -2.43 -16.12 3.71
C THR A 48 -2.69 -16.25 5.21
N ALA A 49 -1.96 -17.15 5.85
CA ALA A 49 -2.00 -17.32 7.30
C ALA A 49 -1.16 -16.28 8.06
N HIS A 50 -0.45 -15.39 7.34
CA HIS A 50 0.47 -14.43 7.94
C HIS A 50 -0.17 -13.13 8.39
N GLY A 51 -1.49 -13.01 8.27
CA GLY A 51 -2.23 -11.83 8.71
C GLY A 51 -2.53 -10.84 7.58
N ALA A 52 -3.48 -9.93 7.86
CA ALA A 52 -4.05 -9.06 6.84
C ALA A 52 -3.02 -8.14 6.20
N PHE A 53 -2.20 -7.48 7.01
CA PHE A 53 -1.24 -6.52 6.46
C PHE A 53 -0.20 -7.21 5.59
N HIS A 54 0.31 -8.36 6.02
CA HIS A 54 1.34 -9.08 5.26
C HIS A 54 0.79 -9.74 3.98
N SER A 55 -0.51 -9.94 3.88
CA SER A 55 -1.11 -10.42 2.62
C SER A 55 -0.81 -9.47 1.47
N LEU A 56 -0.68 -8.18 1.76
CA LEU A 56 -0.37 -7.16 0.76
C LEU A 56 1.04 -7.31 0.22
N SER A 57 1.99 -7.71 1.07
CA SER A 57 3.39 -7.85 0.65
C SER A 57 3.57 -8.96 -0.39
N CYS A 58 2.79 -10.02 -0.31
CA CYS A 58 2.88 -11.15 -1.23
C CYS A 58 1.82 -11.15 -2.34
N GLY A 59 1.03 -10.09 -2.43
CA GLY A 59 0.01 -9.96 -3.47
C GLY A 59 -1.21 -10.84 -3.27
N ASP A 60 -1.46 -11.30 -2.04
CA ASP A 60 -2.59 -12.17 -1.73
C ASP A 60 -3.83 -11.32 -1.45
N VAL A 61 -4.43 -10.78 -2.49
CA VAL A 61 -5.68 -10.00 -2.42
C VAL A 61 -6.64 -10.54 -3.46
N THR A 62 -7.80 -11.00 -3.02
CA THR A 62 -8.80 -11.63 -3.89
C THR A 62 -10.09 -10.82 -4.04
N GLY A 63 -10.25 -9.77 -3.27
CA GLY A 63 -11.42 -8.91 -3.32
C GLY A 63 -11.37 -7.86 -2.24
N GLY A 64 -12.40 -7.02 -2.15
CA GLY A 64 -12.51 -6.02 -1.09
C GLY A 64 -12.96 -4.66 -1.60
N GLU A 65 -12.96 -3.69 -0.69
CA GLU A 65 -13.27 -2.29 -0.98
C GLU A 65 -11.97 -1.51 -1.12
N ILE A 66 -11.55 -1.31 -2.37
CA ILE A 66 -10.26 -0.71 -2.72
C ILE A 66 -10.53 0.51 -3.59
N THR A 67 -9.95 1.65 -3.23
CA THR A 67 -10.14 2.90 -3.96
C THR A 67 -8.83 3.31 -4.63
N LEU A 68 -8.87 3.53 -5.93
CA LEU A 68 -7.73 4.10 -6.67
C LEU A 68 -7.66 5.60 -6.39
N VAL A 69 -6.50 6.07 -5.95
CA VAL A 69 -6.22 7.48 -5.70
C VAL A 69 -5.39 8.00 -6.87
N LYS A 70 -5.96 8.91 -7.65
CA LYS A 70 -5.37 9.36 -8.92
C LYS A 70 -4.23 10.36 -8.76
N ASN A 71 -4.20 11.09 -7.64
CA ASN A 71 -3.22 12.15 -7.41
C ASN A 71 -2.12 11.70 -6.47
N ASP A 72 -1.07 12.50 -6.35
CA ASP A 72 -0.06 12.31 -5.31
C ASP A 72 -0.72 12.27 -3.94
N THR A 73 -0.25 11.38 -3.09
CA THR A 73 -0.79 11.21 -1.75
C THR A 73 0.34 11.24 -0.74
N ILE A 74 0.20 12.06 0.29
CA ILE A 74 1.12 12.10 1.42
C ILE A 74 0.42 11.49 2.62
N ILE A 75 1.04 10.46 3.21
CA ILE A 75 0.60 9.86 4.46
C ILE A 75 1.56 10.36 5.54
N THR A 76 1.01 10.92 6.62
CA THR A 76 1.82 11.61 7.64
C THR A 76 1.89 10.86 8.97
N ASP A 77 1.32 9.67 9.06
CA ASP A 77 1.25 8.89 10.29
C ASP A 77 1.68 7.44 10.09
N VAL A 78 2.68 7.21 9.24
CA VAL A 78 3.15 5.85 8.96
C VAL A 78 3.70 5.21 10.22
N SER A 79 3.05 4.15 10.68
CA SER A 79 3.51 3.36 11.83
C SER A 79 4.12 2.02 11.38
N GLN A 80 3.80 1.57 10.19
CA GLN A 80 4.35 0.34 9.62
C GLN A 80 4.41 0.46 8.11
N VAL A 81 5.48 -0.06 7.51
CA VAL A 81 5.66 -0.10 6.05
C VAL A 81 6.26 -1.44 5.66
N VAL A 82 5.80 -2.00 4.55
CA VAL A 82 6.34 -3.24 4.01
C VAL A 82 6.49 -3.10 2.50
N ILE A 83 7.60 -3.63 1.96
CA ILE A 83 7.79 -3.70 0.51
C ILE A 83 6.92 -4.83 -0.03
N CYS A 84 6.16 -4.54 -1.07
CA CYS A 84 5.26 -5.50 -1.69
C CYS A 84 5.84 -6.05 -2.99
N ASP A 85 5.38 -7.25 -3.35
CA ASP A 85 5.59 -7.77 -4.69
C ASP A 85 4.99 -6.80 -5.71
N GLU A 86 5.72 -6.50 -6.78
CA GLU A 86 5.25 -5.57 -7.84
C GLU A 86 3.93 -6.02 -8.46
N ALA A 87 3.66 -7.31 -8.48
CA ALA A 87 2.44 -7.86 -9.05
C ALA A 87 1.16 -7.34 -8.36
N ILE A 88 1.26 -6.81 -7.13
CA ILE A 88 0.09 -6.32 -6.41
C ILE A 88 -0.58 -5.16 -7.14
N ILE A 89 0.18 -4.34 -7.86
CA ILE A 89 -0.38 -3.20 -8.59
C ILE A 89 -1.43 -3.67 -9.60
N GLY A 90 -1.10 -4.67 -10.41
CA GLY A 90 -2.05 -5.21 -11.39
C GLY A 90 -3.28 -5.85 -10.74
N ILE A 91 -3.09 -6.51 -9.61
CA ILE A 91 -4.19 -7.12 -8.86
C ILE A 91 -5.14 -6.03 -8.35
N LEU A 92 -4.60 -5.00 -7.71
CA LEU A 92 -5.41 -3.91 -7.14
C LEU A 92 -6.09 -3.09 -8.23
N GLN A 93 -5.45 -2.88 -9.38
CA GLN A 93 -6.06 -2.17 -10.51
C GLN A 93 -7.32 -2.87 -11.00
N LYS A 94 -7.34 -4.20 -10.99
CA LYS A 94 -8.52 -4.97 -11.39
C LYS A 94 -9.63 -4.93 -10.37
N LEU A 95 -9.30 -4.82 -9.10
CA LEU A 95 -10.26 -4.85 -8.00
C LEU A 95 -10.77 -3.46 -7.61
N ALA A 96 -10.00 -2.41 -7.85
CA ALA A 96 -10.34 -1.05 -7.45
C ALA A 96 -11.51 -0.50 -8.26
N LYS A 97 -12.26 0.36 -7.60
CA LYS A 97 -13.41 1.06 -8.20
C LYS A 97 -13.18 2.56 -8.21
#